data_d038ff45e6a33f180d78fabe71a0bb27
#
_entry.id   d038ff45e6a33f180d78fabe71a0bb27
#
_cell.length_a   1.000
_cell.length_b   1.000
_cell.length_c   1.000
_cell.angle_alpha   90.00
_cell.angle_beta   90.00
_cell.angle_gamma   90.00
#
_symmetry.space_group_name_H-M   'P 1'
#
loop_
_entity.id
_entity.type
_entity.pdbx_description
1 polymer ?
#
loop_
_entity_poly.entity_id
_entity_poly.type
_entity_poly.pdbx_seq_one_letter_code
_entity_poly.pdbx_strand_id
1 'polypeptide(L)'
;MPTHATYQLIGDRSHQCDATATYTHNDARAYVLCDGIGSSDEVRDWTRTAARRIARAAAHHANAEAGLRAVYNDYANEPERQDKYARYYLPAACAVVAVTAPAKPLTVAWCGDARAYVLTPRGTLLRLTDDHNLRRVFQGNRNRVTSCLGATETDEERKAQYGHPAIESATRSAENCRLLLASDGAYEPLEDSARNLADYLIGSTRHAARNVAAFAIAHAGPHADNATALVTDLMAATTALPEPIPTA
;
A
#
# COMPACT_ATOMS: atom_id res chain seq x y z
N MET A 1 -5.14 -5.12 -21.10
CA MET A 1 -5.24 -5.33 -19.65
C MET A 1 -4.21 -4.42 -18.99
N PRO A 2 -4.52 -3.69 -17.91
CA PRO A 2 -3.51 -2.90 -17.23
C PRO A 2 -2.38 -3.82 -16.76
N THR A 3 -1.18 -3.52 -17.19
CA THR A 3 0.01 -4.29 -16.82
C THR A 3 0.49 -3.80 -15.46
N HIS A 4 0.44 -4.63 -14.46
CA HIS A 4 1.10 -4.37 -13.17
C HIS A 4 2.30 -5.29 -13.01
N ALA A 5 3.23 -4.87 -12.20
CA ALA A 5 4.37 -5.66 -11.81
C ALA A 5 4.72 -5.42 -10.35
N THR A 6 5.17 -6.47 -9.68
CA THR A 6 5.75 -6.42 -8.34
C THR A 6 7.21 -6.86 -8.42
N TYR A 7 8.05 -6.22 -7.63
CA TYR A 7 9.40 -6.67 -7.38
C TYR A 7 9.72 -6.56 -5.88
N GLN A 8 10.35 -7.60 -5.34
CA GLN A 8 10.66 -7.73 -3.92
C GLN A 8 12.10 -8.17 -3.74
N LEU A 9 12.78 -7.57 -2.78
CA LEU A 9 14.10 -7.97 -2.31
C LEU A 9 14.07 -8.12 -0.80
N ILE A 10 14.70 -9.16 -0.32
CA ILE A 10 14.68 -9.52 1.10
C ILE A 10 15.56 -8.58 1.96
N GLY A 11 16.55 -7.91 1.33
CA GLY A 11 17.56 -7.16 2.08
C GLY A 11 18.39 -8.06 2.98
N ASP A 12 18.65 -7.59 4.19
CA ASP A 12 19.44 -8.32 5.21
C ASP A 12 18.54 -9.07 6.21
N ARG A 13 17.21 -9.08 5.97
CA ARG A 13 16.25 -9.79 6.84
C ARG A 13 16.30 -11.29 6.61
N SER A 14 15.94 -12.08 7.62
CA SER A 14 15.84 -13.54 7.50
C SER A 14 14.62 -14.00 6.69
N HIS A 15 13.56 -13.19 6.65
CA HIS A 15 12.30 -13.51 5.97
C HIS A 15 11.83 -12.32 5.13
N GLN A 16 11.20 -12.61 3.97
CA GLN A 16 10.46 -11.63 3.21
C GLN A 16 9.05 -11.53 3.79
N CYS A 17 8.86 -10.53 4.64
CA CYS A 17 7.59 -10.28 5.33
C CYS A 17 6.68 -9.29 4.62
N ASP A 18 7.16 -8.61 3.58
CA ASP A 18 6.30 -7.85 2.68
C ASP A 18 5.46 -8.80 1.81
N ALA A 19 4.25 -8.39 1.51
CA ALA A 19 3.37 -9.10 0.59
C ALA A 19 2.62 -8.14 -0.32
N THR A 20 2.40 -8.56 -1.56
CA THR A 20 1.50 -7.86 -2.49
C THR A 20 0.38 -8.79 -2.93
N ALA A 21 -0.77 -8.19 -3.22
CA ALA A 21 -1.90 -8.91 -3.81
C ALA A 21 -2.66 -7.99 -4.78
N THR A 22 -3.24 -8.60 -5.80
CA THR A 22 -4.20 -7.93 -6.69
C THR A 22 -5.44 -8.79 -6.85
N TYR A 23 -6.59 -8.15 -6.94
CA TYR A 23 -7.85 -8.84 -7.20
C TYR A 23 -8.75 -7.97 -8.07
N THR A 24 -9.55 -8.61 -8.93
CA THR A 24 -10.51 -7.91 -9.79
C THR A 24 -11.90 -8.49 -9.56
N HIS A 25 -12.88 -7.62 -9.38
CA HIS A 25 -14.29 -7.97 -9.24
C HIS A 25 -15.15 -6.92 -9.96
N ASN A 26 -16.01 -7.33 -10.90
CA ASN A 26 -16.88 -6.44 -11.69
C ASN A 26 -16.12 -5.19 -12.21
N ASP A 27 -14.98 -5.42 -12.87
CA ASP A 27 -14.07 -4.39 -13.39
C ASP A 27 -13.41 -3.45 -12.36
N ALA A 28 -13.79 -3.53 -11.09
CA ALA A 28 -13.04 -2.91 -10.02
C ALA A 28 -11.78 -3.73 -9.72
N ARG A 29 -10.63 -3.07 -9.68
CA ARG A 29 -9.35 -3.73 -9.41
C ARG A 29 -8.64 -3.12 -8.21
N ALA A 30 -8.31 -3.97 -7.27
CA ALA A 30 -7.53 -3.62 -6.09
C ALA A 30 -6.06 -4.03 -6.27
N TYR A 31 -5.16 -3.16 -5.79
CA TYR A 31 -3.72 -3.36 -5.66
C TYR A 31 -3.37 -3.15 -4.19
N VAL A 32 -2.67 -4.10 -3.59
CA VAL A 32 -2.35 -4.08 -2.16
C VAL A 32 -0.87 -4.34 -1.96
N LEU A 33 -0.28 -3.60 -1.03
CA LEU A 33 1.01 -3.89 -0.44
C LEU A 33 0.83 -3.88 1.08
N CYS A 34 1.30 -4.95 1.72
CA CYS A 34 1.43 -5.06 3.17
C CYS A 34 2.90 -5.26 3.51
N ASP A 35 3.37 -4.52 4.50
CA ASP A 35 4.71 -4.59 5.07
C ASP A 35 4.59 -5.19 6.48
N GLY A 36 5.08 -6.41 6.65
CA GLY A 36 4.92 -7.21 7.86
C GLY A 36 5.85 -6.77 8.98
N ILE A 37 5.30 -6.44 10.14
CA ILE A 37 6.06 -5.98 11.30
C ILE A 37 6.74 -7.17 11.97
N GLY A 38 8.04 -7.33 11.72
CA GLY A 38 8.87 -8.42 12.25
C GLY A 38 9.54 -9.24 11.15
N SER A 39 10.24 -10.34 11.54
CA SER A 39 10.96 -11.19 10.60
C SER A 39 10.85 -12.65 11.05
N SER A 40 9.72 -13.28 10.74
CA SER A 40 9.44 -14.69 11.03
C SER A 40 8.55 -15.31 9.95
N ASP A 41 8.51 -16.65 9.92
CA ASP A 41 7.59 -17.38 9.03
C ASP A 41 6.12 -17.04 9.32
N GLU A 42 5.77 -16.88 10.59
CA GLU A 42 4.41 -16.55 11.01
C GLU A 42 3.98 -15.17 10.48
N VAL A 43 4.80 -14.14 10.66
CA VAL A 43 4.55 -12.79 10.12
C VAL A 43 4.42 -12.83 8.61
N ARG A 44 5.36 -13.51 7.92
CA ARG A 44 5.32 -13.65 6.45
C ARG A 44 4.01 -14.25 5.97
N ASP A 45 3.59 -15.37 6.55
CA ASP A 45 2.42 -16.12 6.07
C ASP A 45 1.10 -15.40 6.43
N TRP A 46 1.06 -14.75 7.60
CA TRP A 46 -0.05 -13.89 7.99
C TRP A 46 -0.18 -12.67 7.05
N THR A 47 0.93 -11.97 6.77
CA THR A 47 0.94 -10.78 5.89
C THR A 47 0.48 -11.13 4.48
N ARG A 48 0.90 -12.28 3.94
CA ARG A 48 0.41 -12.79 2.64
C ARG A 48 -1.10 -13.04 2.64
N THR A 49 -1.61 -13.59 3.73
CA THR A 49 -3.05 -13.83 3.89
C THR A 49 -3.81 -12.51 4.00
N ALA A 50 -3.31 -11.58 4.80
CA ALA A 50 -3.88 -10.25 4.97
C ALA A 50 -3.95 -9.48 3.65
N ALA A 51 -2.86 -9.44 2.88
CA ALA A 51 -2.84 -8.78 1.57
C ALA A 51 -3.93 -9.33 0.61
N ARG A 52 -4.12 -10.66 0.57
CA ARG A 52 -5.17 -11.29 -0.26
C ARG A 52 -6.57 -10.96 0.23
N ARG A 53 -6.80 -10.93 1.54
CA ARG A 53 -8.10 -10.56 2.14
C ARG A 53 -8.45 -9.12 1.79
N ILE A 54 -7.51 -8.18 1.96
CA ILE A 54 -7.70 -6.77 1.62
C ILE A 54 -7.99 -6.62 0.12
N ALA A 55 -7.20 -7.25 -0.76
CA ALA A 55 -7.39 -7.13 -2.20
C ALA A 55 -8.79 -7.59 -2.62
N ARG A 56 -9.26 -8.73 -2.07
CA ARG A 56 -10.60 -9.24 -2.34
C ARG A 56 -11.67 -8.30 -1.82
N ALA A 57 -11.61 -7.87 -0.57
CA ALA A 57 -12.60 -6.99 0.04
C ALA A 57 -12.66 -5.63 -0.69
N ALA A 58 -11.51 -5.02 -0.97
CA ALA A 58 -11.45 -3.72 -1.64
C ALA A 58 -12.01 -3.75 -3.07
N ALA A 59 -11.75 -4.81 -3.84
CA ALA A 59 -12.33 -4.97 -5.16
C ALA A 59 -13.84 -5.22 -5.11
N HIS A 60 -14.35 -6.02 -4.16
CA HIS A 60 -15.79 -6.23 -3.98
C HIS A 60 -16.53 -4.95 -3.61
N HIS A 61 -15.94 -4.10 -2.77
CA HIS A 61 -16.50 -2.79 -2.44
C HIS A 61 -16.28 -1.74 -3.53
N ALA A 62 -15.42 -2.00 -4.52
CA ALA A 62 -14.93 -1.02 -5.49
C ALA A 62 -14.46 0.29 -4.79
N ASN A 63 -13.85 0.14 -3.60
CA ASN A 63 -13.41 1.23 -2.74
C ASN A 63 -12.30 0.74 -1.78
N ALA A 64 -11.20 1.49 -1.72
CA ALA A 64 -10.02 1.12 -0.95
C ALA A 64 -10.29 1.15 0.56
N GLU A 65 -10.91 2.23 1.06
CA GLU A 65 -11.18 2.41 2.49
C GLU A 65 -12.17 1.37 3.01
N ALA A 66 -13.28 1.18 2.33
CA ALA A 66 -14.28 0.19 2.74
C ALA A 66 -13.68 -1.23 2.82
N GLY A 67 -12.83 -1.59 1.85
CA GLY A 67 -12.17 -2.90 1.84
C GLY A 67 -11.13 -3.07 2.94
N LEU A 68 -10.26 -2.06 3.16
CA LEU A 68 -9.27 -2.12 4.23
C LEU A 68 -9.94 -2.13 5.61
N ARG A 69 -10.96 -1.31 5.80
CA ARG A 69 -11.71 -1.21 7.06
C ARG A 69 -12.42 -2.51 7.42
N ALA A 70 -13.03 -3.18 6.43
CA ALA A 70 -13.66 -4.48 6.65
C ALA A 70 -12.64 -5.50 7.21
N VAL A 71 -11.47 -5.61 6.59
CA VAL A 71 -10.43 -6.55 7.03
C VAL A 71 -9.78 -6.10 8.35
N TYR A 72 -9.60 -4.80 8.57
CA TYR A 72 -9.11 -4.27 9.84
C TYR A 72 -10.04 -4.66 10.99
N ASN A 73 -11.35 -4.45 10.83
CA ASN A 73 -12.34 -4.80 11.83
C ASN A 73 -12.44 -6.31 12.09
N ASP A 74 -12.32 -7.13 11.03
CA ASP A 74 -12.27 -8.58 11.17
C ASP A 74 -11.12 -9.02 12.07
N TYR A 75 -9.89 -8.50 11.80
CA TYR A 75 -8.74 -8.79 12.64
C TYR A 75 -8.87 -8.21 14.06
N ALA A 76 -9.32 -6.96 14.17
CA ALA A 76 -9.51 -6.33 15.48
C ALA A 76 -10.48 -7.10 16.38
N ASN A 77 -11.46 -7.79 15.81
CA ASN A 77 -12.45 -8.59 16.55
C ASN A 77 -12.00 -10.04 16.83
N GLU A 78 -10.81 -10.46 16.42
CA GLU A 78 -10.28 -11.78 16.77
C GLU A 78 -10.12 -11.90 18.29
N PRO A 79 -10.62 -12.99 18.94
CA PRO A 79 -10.58 -13.13 20.41
C PRO A 79 -9.17 -12.97 20.99
N GLU A 80 -8.17 -13.49 20.29
CA GLU A 80 -6.76 -13.45 20.71
C GLU A 80 -6.22 -12.02 20.76
N ARG A 81 -6.73 -11.11 19.88
CA ARG A 81 -6.34 -9.69 19.84
C ARG A 81 -7.04 -8.87 20.91
N GLN A 82 -8.12 -9.36 21.50
CA GLN A 82 -8.81 -8.70 22.62
C GLN A 82 -8.04 -8.87 23.94
N ASP A 83 -7.16 -9.87 24.04
CA ASP A 83 -6.25 -9.96 25.17
C ASP A 83 -5.13 -8.92 25.05
N LYS A 84 -5.08 -8.00 26.02
CA LYS A 84 -4.13 -6.87 26.02
C LYS A 84 -2.64 -7.26 26.09
N TYR A 85 -2.33 -8.50 26.49
CA TYR A 85 -0.96 -9.01 26.53
C TYR A 85 -0.65 -9.86 25.31
N ALA A 86 -1.55 -10.78 24.92
CA ALA A 86 -1.36 -11.67 23.78
C ALA A 86 -1.22 -10.89 22.46
N ARG A 87 -2.00 -9.81 22.26
CA ARG A 87 -2.00 -9.04 21.03
C ARG A 87 -0.63 -8.48 20.61
N TYR A 88 0.29 -8.25 21.55
CA TYR A 88 1.64 -7.76 21.24
C TYR A 88 2.55 -8.80 20.58
N TYR A 89 2.18 -10.06 20.65
CA TYR A 89 2.91 -11.18 20.05
C TYR A 89 2.26 -11.65 18.75
N LEU A 90 1.08 -11.15 18.41
CA LEU A 90 0.39 -11.51 17.18
C LEU A 90 0.93 -10.73 15.98
N PRO A 91 0.95 -11.33 14.79
CA PRO A 91 1.40 -10.67 13.58
C PRO A 91 0.62 -9.40 13.27
N ALA A 92 1.32 -8.39 12.76
CA ALA A 92 0.77 -7.12 12.32
C ALA A 92 1.48 -6.65 11.05
N ALA A 93 0.90 -5.71 10.31
CA ALA A 93 1.53 -5.14 9.13
C ALA A 93 1.09 -3.69 8.88
N CYS A 94 1.97 -2.87 8.32
CA CYS A 94 1.55 -1.67 7.62
C CYS A 94 0.88 -2.08 6.32
N ALA A 95 -0.21 -1.44 5.94
CA ALA A 95 -0.96 -1.79 4.74
C ALA A 95 -1.34 -0.55 3.93
N VAL A 96 -1.17 -0.64 2.62
CA VAL A 96 -1.69 0.33 1.65
C VAL A 96 -2.45 -0.40 0.55
N VAL A 97 -3.62 0.11 0.21
CA VAL A 97 -4.48 -0.42 -0.85
C VAL A 97 -4.93 0.69 -1.79
N ALA A 98 -4.91 0.42 -3.07
CA ALA A 98 -5.41 1.29 -4.12
C ALA A 98 -6.47 0.55 -4.95
N VAL A 99 -7.56 1.21 -5.28
CA VAL A 99 -8.64 0.63 -6.10
C VAL A 99 -8.96 1.53 -7.28
N THR A 100 -8.97 0.92 -8.46
CA THR A 100 -9.51 1.50 -9.69
C THR A 100 -10.84 0.84 -10.04
N ALA A 101 -11.82 1.63 -10.48
CA ALA A 101 -13.09 1.13 -10.99
C ALA A 101 -13.54 2.00 -12.18
N PRO A 102 -14.32 1.46 -13.13
CA PRO A 102 -14.80 2.23 -14.28
C PRO A 102 -15.53 3.50 -13.85
N ALA A 103 -15.24 4.60 -14.52
CA ALA A 103 -15.85 5.92 -14.28
C ALA A 103 -15.77 6.44 -12.82
N LYS A 104 -14.87 5.87 -12.01
CA LYS A 104 -14.62 6.33 -10.65
C LYS A 104 -13.16 6.82 -10.51
N PRO A 105 -12.91 7.79 -9.62
CA PRO A 105 -11.56 8.17 -9.30
C PRO A 105 -10.82 7.03 -8.59
N LEU A 106 -9.49 7.05 -8.65
CA LEU A 106 -8.64 6.20 -7.83
C LEU A 106 -8.94 6.45 -6.35
N THR A 107 -9.22 5.41 -5.59
CA THR A 107 -9.28 5.47 -4.13
C THR A 107 -8.06 4.77 -3.54
N VAL A 108 -7.48 5.35 -2.49
CA VAL A 108 -6.35 4.80 -1.74
C VAL A 108 -6.70 4.81 -0.27
N ALA A 109 -6.32 3.78 0.48
CA ALA A 109 -6.44 3.74 1.93
C ALA A 109 -5.22 3.07 2.55
N TRP A 110 -4.90 3.45 3.79
CA TRP A 110 -3.72 2.92 4.48
C TRP A 110 -3.85 2.93 5.99
N CYS A 111 -3.08 2.04 6.62
CA CYS A 111 -2.72 2.06 8.03
C CYS A 111 -1.24 1.66 8.15
N GLY A 112 -0.43 2.49 8.79
CA GLY A 112 1.03 2.35 8.83
C GLY A 112 1.73 3.33 7.91
N ASP A 113 2.93 3.00 7.48
CA ASP A 113 3.84 3.84 6.72
C ASP A 113 4.20 3.27 5.33
N ALA A 114 3.57 2.18 4.91
CA ALA A 114 3.58 1.80 3.50
C ALA A 114 2.89 2.88 2.65
N ARG A 115 3.50 3.27 1.55
CA ARG A 115 3.09 4.46 0.80
C ARG A 115 2.52 4.17 -0.57
N ALA A 116 1.62 5.06 -1.02
CA ALA A 116 1.14 5.16 -2.39
C ALA A 116 1.59 6.47 -3.04
N TYR A 117 2.05 6.36 -4.28
CA TYR A 117 2.45 7.50 -5.12
C TYR A 117 1.80 7.40 -6.49
N VAL A 118 1.56 8.55 -7.09
CA VAL A 118 1.12 8.68 -8.49
C VAL A 118 2.12 9.54 -9.26
N LEU A 119 2.72 8.96 -10.29
CA LEU A 119 3.51 9.69 -11.28
C LEU A 119 2.58 10.18 -12.39
N THR A 120 2.43 11.48 -12.51
CA THR A 120 1.59 12.11 -13.55
C THR A 120 2.24 12.01 -14.92
N PRO A 121 1.47 12.18 -16.03
CA PRO A 121 2.03 12.24 -17.38
C PRO A 121 3.06 13.37 -17.60
N ARG A 122 3.04 14.39 -16.72
CA ARG A 122 3.99 15.51 -16.73
C ARG A 122 5.28 15.21 -15.95
N GLY A 123 5.45 13.99 -15.42
CA GLY A 123 6.63 13.59 -14.65
C GLY A 123 6.62 14.04 -13.19
N THR A 124 5.52 14.59 -12.68
CA THR A 124 5.41 14.96 -11.26
C THR A 124 5.01 13.74 -10.44
N LEU A 125 5.80 13.40 -9.43
CA LEU A 125 5.47 12.36 -8.45
C LEU A 125 4.71 13.00 -7.27
N LEU A 126 3.55 12.44 -6.96
CA LEU A 126 2.67 12.90 -5.90
C LEU A 126 2.49 11.77 -4.89
N ARG A 127 2.87 11.99 -3.64
CA ARG A 127 2.56 11.10 -2.54
C ARG A 127 1.09 11.25 -2.16
N LEU A 128 0.37 10.13 -1.99
CA LEU A 128 -1.06 10.09 -1.67
C LEU A 128 -1.34 9.71 -0.22
N THR A 129 -0.33 9.24 0.50
CA THR A 129 -0.43 8.73 1.87
C THR A 129 0.42 9.57 2.82
N ASP A 130 0.00 9.70 4.06
CA ASP A 130 0.80 10.27 5.16
C ASP A 130 1.10 9.17 6.18
N ASP A 131 2.37 9.02 6.54
CA ASP A 131 2.84 7.92 7.37
C ASP A 131 2.20 7.94 8.77
N HIS A 132 1.73 6.80 9.22
CA HIS A 132 1.29 6.61 10.59
C HIS A 132 2.48 6.17 11.46
N ASN A 133 3.37 7.11 11.78
CA ASN A 133 4.54 6.86 12.61
C ASN A 133 4.84 8.04 13.55
N LEU A 134 5.75 7.82 14.53
CA LEU A 134 6.07 8.85 15.51
C LEU A 134 6.77 10.08 14.91
N ARG A 135 7.40 9.97 13.72
CA ARG A 135 7.97 11.13 13.02
C ARG A 135 6.89 12.14 12.65
N ARG A 136 5.76 11.65 12.09
CA ARG A 136 4.63 12.51 11.70
C ARG A 136 4.04 13.23 12.91
N VAL A 137 3.87 12.52 14.03
CA VAL A 137 3.08 13.02 15.16
C VAL A 137 3.93 13.83 16.14
N PHE A 138 5.13 13.37 16.46
CA PHE A 138 5.98 13.92 17.51
C PHE A 138 7.39 14.26 17.04
N GLN A 139 7.66 14.23 15.72
CA GLN A 139 8.99 14.33 15.14
C GLN A 139 9.98 13.28 15.72
N GLY A 140 9.42 12.14 16.15
CA GLY A 140 10.14 11.04 16.77
C GLY A 140 10.71 10.02 15.79
N ASN A 141 10.89 8.79 16.26
CA ASN A 141 11.42 7.69 15.45
C ASN A 141 10.42 7.26 14.36
N ARG A 142 10.83 7.30 13.09
CA ARG A 142 10.02 6.89 11.94
C ARG A 142 9.67 5.39 11.95
N ASN A 143 10.55 4.55 12.51
CA ASN A 143 10.38 3.09 12.54
C ASN A 143 9.36 2.65 13.63
N ARG A 144 8.71 3.60 14.30
CA ARG A 144 7.64 3.31 15.27
C ARG A 144 6.31 3.76 14.72
N VAL A 145 5.58 2.79 14.20
CA VAL A 145 4.23 3.01 13.65
C VAL A 145 3.23 3.35 14.73
N THR A 146 2.27 4.21 14.39
CA THR A 146 1.17 4.65 15.26
C THR A 146 -0.18 4.05 14.87
N SER A 147 -0.25 3.35 13.74
CA SER A 147 -1.37 2.50 13.32
C SER A 147 -0.87 1.38 12.43
N CYS A 148 -1.49 0.23 12.48
CA CYS A 148 -1.19 -0.92 11.62
C CYS A 148 -2.39 -1.88 11.54
N LEU A 149 -2.42 -2.71 10.53
CA LEU A 149 -3.37 -3.83 10.44
C LEU A 149 -3.04 -4.88 11.53
N GLY A 150 -4.04 -5.37 12.21
CA GLY A 150 -3.90 -6.24 13.36
C GLY A 150 -3.94 -5.50 14.70
N ALA A 151 -3.98 -4.17 14.68
CA ALA A 151 -4.33 -3.35 15.84
C ALA A 151 -5.84 -3.44 16.14
N THR A 152 -6.22 -3.06 17.37
CA THR A 152 -7.62 -3.12 17.85
C THR A 152 -8.25 -1.75 18.09
N GLU A 153 -7.45 -0.70 18.03
CA GLU A 153 -7.89 0.65 18.36
C GLU A 153 -8.77 1.24 17.26
N THR A 154 -9.79 1.96 17.69
CA THR A 154 -10.73 2.68 16.81
C THR A 154 -10.12 3.96 16.24
N ASP A 155 -10.78 4.55 15.24
CA ASP A 155 -10.41 5.85 14.69
C ASP A 155 -10.40 6.95 15.77
N GLU A 156 -11.36 6.92 16.70
CA GLU A 156 -11.50 7.88 17.79
C GLU A 156 -10.33 7.77 18.77
N GLU A 157 -9.96 6.55 19.16
CA GLU A 157 -8.83 6.29 20.05
C GLU A 157 -7.50 6.73 19.42
N ARG A 158 -7.29 6.42 18.13
CA ARG A 158 -6.08 6.85 17.41
C ARG A 158 -6.04 8.37 17.22
N LYS A 159 -7.18 9.00 16.91
CA LYS A 159 -7.27 10.47 16.83
C LYS A 159 -6.95 11.13 18.17
N ALA A 160 -7.48 10.59 19.26
CA ALA A 160 -7.20 11.12 20.61
C ALA A 160 -5.72 10.98 21.00
N GLN A 161 -5.07 9.87 20.60
CA GLN A 161 -3.68 9.59 20.97
C GLN A 161 -2.66 10.24 20.02
N TYR A 162 -2.91 10.24 18.71
CA TYR A 162 -1.93 10.59 17.68
C TYR A 162 -2.40 11.67 16.69
N GLY A 163 -3.63 12.13 16.77
CA GLY A 163 -4.17 13.18 15.90
C GLY A 163 -4.60 12.69 14.51
N HIS A 164 -4.53 11.39 14.22
CA HIS A 164 -4.99 10.77 12.96
C HIS A 164 -5.83 9.51 13.25
N PRO A 165 -6.76 9.11 12.37
CA PRO A 165 -7.55 7.88 12.54
C PRO A 165 -6.68 6.61 12.36
N ALA A 166 -7.23 5.45 12.69
CA ALA A 166 -6.59 4.16 12.46
C ALA A 166 -6.37 3.87 10.97
N ILE A 167 -7.33 4.26 10.13
CA ILE A 167 -7.25 4.17 8.68
C ILE A 167 -7.50 5.56 8.09
N GLU A 168 -6.58 6.00 7.24
CA GLU A 168 -6.77 7.19 6.39
C GLU A 168 -7.04 6.78 4.95
N SER A 169 -7.66 7.68 4.20
CA SER A 169 -7.97 7.49 2.78
C SER A 169 -7.82 8.76 1.96
N ALA A 170 -7.57 8.57 0.66
CA ALA A 170 -7.49 9.64 -0.33
C ALA A 170 -8.21 9.21 -1.61
N THR A 171 -8.77 10.20 -2.30
CA THR A 171 -9.41 10.00 -3.60
C THR A 171 -8.81 10.97 -4.60
N ARG A 172 -8.46 10.48 -5.80
CA ARG A 172 -7.82 11.29 -6.82
C ARG A 172 -8.18 10.86 -8.23
N SER A 173 -8.37 11.84 -9.14
CA SER A 173 -8.30 11.55 -10.57
C SER A 173 -6.86 11.18 -10.94
N ALA A 174 -6.66 10.02 -11.54
CA ALA A 174 -5.34 9.46 -11.84
C ALA A 174 -5.27 8.84 -13.25
N GLU A 175 -6.01 9.39 -14.18
CA GLU A 175 -6.02 8.93 -15.57
C GLU A 175 -4.66 9.11 -16.23
N ASN A 176 -4.22 8.08 -16.96
CA ASN A 176 -2.92 8.02 -17.63
C ASN A 176 -1.71 8.26 -16.71
N CYS A 177 -1.89 8.01 -15.41
CA CYS A 177 -0.83 8.08 -14.42
C CYS A 177 -0.21 6.69 -14.16
N ARG A 178 0.94 6.68 -13.52
CA ARG A 178 1.56 5.46 -12.98
C ARG A 178 1.41 5.44 -11.46
N LEU A 179 0.81 4.38 -10.93
CA LEU A 179 0.71 4.13 -9.50
C LEU A 179 1.94 3.33 -9.04
N LEU A 180 2.50 3.73 -7.91
CA LEU A 180 3.47 2.95 -7.12
C LEU A 180 2.90 2.73 -5.72
N LEU A 181 2.92 1.48 -5.25
CA LEU A 181 2.85 1.15 -3.83
C LEU A 181 4.23 0.66 -3.39
N ALA A 182 4.73 1.16 -2.25
CA ALA A 182 6.08 0.87 -1.76
C ALA A 182 6.10 0.66 -0.25
N SER A 183 6.85 -0.36 0.22
CA SER A 183 7.22 -0.49 1.63
C SER A 183 8.30 0.53 2.00
N ASP A 184 8.52 0.75 3.28
CA ASP A 184 9.53 1.69 3.80
C ASP A 184 10.94 1.33 3.31
N GLY A 185 11.32 0.05 3.30
CA GLY A 185 12.59 -0.41 2.74
C GLY A 185 12.76 -0.15 1.24
N ALA A 186 11.67 0.17 0.50
CA ALA A 186 11.76 0.50 -0.91
C ALA A 186 11.82 2.02 -1.19
N TYR A 187 11.30 2.88 -0.33
CA TYR A 187 11.34 4.33 -0.57
C TYR A 187 12.31 5.09 0.35
N GLU A 188 12.46 4.69 1.62
CA GLU A 188 13.28 5.43 2.59
C GLU A 188 14.77 5.53 2.19
N PRO A 189 15.45 4.44 1.76
CA PRO A 189 16.84 4.55 1.35
C PRO A 189 17.08 5.51 0.19
N LEU A 190 16.11 5.64 -0.72
CA LEU A 190 16.18 6.58 -1.84
C LEU A 190 15.99 8.02 -1.37
N GLU A 191 15.00 8.27 -0.49
CA GLU A 191 14.78 9.60 0.11
C GLU A 191 15.97 10.04 0.97
N ASP A 192 16.50 9.15 1.82
CA ASP A 192 17.66 9.43 2.68
C ASP A 192 18.95 9.73 1.87
N SER A 193 19.06 9.15 0.67
CA SER A 193 20.15 9.42 -0.27
C SER A 193 19.88 10.63 -1.17
N ALA A 194 18.84 11.41 -0.89
CA ALA A 194 18.38 12.55 -1.70
C ALA A 194 18.13 12.19 -3.18
N ARG A 195 17.68 10.95 -3.45
CA ARG A 195 17.33 10.47 -4.78
C ARG A 195 15.87 10.79 -5.08
N ASN A 196 15.61 11.20 -6.31
CA ASN A 196 14.23 11.41 -6.76
C ASN A 196 13.60 10.07 -7.16
N LEU A 197 12.63 9.60 -6.40
CA LEU A 197 11.93 8.34 -6.65
C LEU A 197 11.29 8.29 -8.05
N ALA A 198 10.89 9.44 -8.62
CA ALA A 198 10.34 9.51 -9.98
C ALA A 198 11.30 8.98 -11.06
N ASP A 199 12.62 9.14 -10.88
CA ASP A 199 13.64 8.73 -11.86
C ASP A 199 13.68 7.21 -12.02
N TYR A 200 13.25 6.46 -11.02
CA TYR A 200 13.20 5.00 -11.03
C TYR A 200 11.88 4.42 -11.59
N LEU A 201 10.88 5.28 -11.84
CA LEU A 201 9.57 4.87 -12.35
C LEU A 201 9.47 4.93 -13.89
N ILE A 202 10.59 4.96 -14.60
CA ILE A 202 10.65 5.05 -16.07
C ILE A 202 10.61 3.65 -16.71
N GLY A 203 10.11 3.55 -17.94
CA GLY A 203 10.07 2.32 -18.73
C GLY A 203 8.86 1.44 -18.42
N SER A 204 8.98 0.10 -18.62
CA SER A 204 7.88 -0.83 -18.32
C SER A 204 7.61 -0.92 -16.81
N THR A 205 6.39 -1.30 -16.42
CA THR A 205 6.03 -1.50 -15.01
C THR A 205 6.97 -2.47 -14.31
N ARG A 206 7.41 -3.55 -15.00
CA ARG A 206 8.39 -4.51 -14.46
C ARG A 206 9.75 -3.86 -14.22
N HIS A 207 10.21 -3.04 -15.17
CA HIS A 207 11.50 -2.36 -15.05
C HIS A 207 11.45 -1.33 -13.89
N ALA A 208 10.38 -0.56 -13.82
CA ALA A 208 10.17 0.42 -12.76
C ALA A 208 10.12 -0.24 -11.37
N ALA A 209 9.32 -1.29 -11.18
CA ALA A 209 9.24 -2.01 -9.90
C ALA A 209 10.62 -2.55 -9.47
N ARG A 210 11.36 -3.16 -10.43
CA ARG A 210 12.72 -3.65 -10.17
C ARG A 210 13.67 -2.52 -9.79
N ASN A 211 13.65 -1.42 -10.51
CA ASN A 211 14.56 -0.30 -10.25
C ASN A 211 14.33 0.26 -8.84
N VAL A 212 13.08 0.55 -8.46
CA VAL A 212 12.77 1.06 -7.12
C VAL A 212 13.36 0.15 -6.05
N ALA A 213 13.04 -1.14 -6.05
CA ALA A 213 13.51 -2.06 -5.01
C ALA A 213 15.05 -2.28 -5.07
N ALA A 214 15.62 -2.45 -6.26
CA ALA A 214 17.06 -2.72 -6.40
C ALA A 214 17.93 -1.52 -5.99
N PHE A 215 17.53 -0.31 -6.38
CA PHE A 215 18.27 0.89 -6.00
C PHE A 215 18.05 1.24 -4.53
N ALA A 216 16.87 0.95 -3.95
CA ALA A 216 16.65 1.10 -2.52
C ALA A 216 17.64 0.22 -1.72
N ILE A 217 17.74 -1.07 -2.03
CA ILE A 217 18.70 -1.97 -1.37
C ILE A 217 20.15 -1.50 -1.57
N ALA A 218 20.50 -1.02 -2.76
CA ALA A 218 21.85 -0.51 -3.03
C ALA A 218 22.23 0.75 -2.20
N HIS A 219 21.25 1.47 -1.67
CA HIS A 219 21.41 2.69 -0.87
C HIS A 219 21.05 2.51 0.61
N ALA A 220 20.54 1.35 1.01
CA ALA A 220 20.01 1.11 2.36
C ALA A 220 21.07 1.11 3.48
N GLY A 221 22.36 1.06 3.15
CA GLY A 221 23.40 0.91 4.17
C GLY A 221 23.36 -0.47 4.87
N PRO A 222 23.97 -0.63 6.04
CA PRO A 222 23.90 -1.86 6.80
C PRO A 222 22.48 -2.06 7.38
N HIS A 223 22.03 -3.31 7.38
CA HIS A 223 20.69 -3.72 7.83
C HIS A 223 19.54 -3.30 6.93
N ALA A 224 19.68 -3.50 5.61
CA ALA A 224 18.64 -3.28 4.63
C ALA A 224 17.37 -4.07 4.98
N ASP A 225 16.21 -3.39 4.96
CA ASP A 225 14.90 -4.01 5.18
C ASP A 225 14.39 -4.72 3.93
N ASN A 226 13.25 -5.42 4.06
CA ASN A 226 12.51 -5.90 2.92
C ASN A 226 12.12 -4.71 2.02
N ALA A 227 12.44 -4.76 0.75
CA ALA A 227 12.12 -3.72 -0.21
C ALA A 227 11.13 -4.22 -1.25
N THR A 228 9.91 -3.69 -1.22
CA THR A 228 8.84 -4.10 -2.13
C THR A 228 8.24 -2.92 -2.87
N ALA A 229 8.15 -3.04 -4.18
CA ALA A 229 7.49 -2.09 -5.07
C ALA A 229 6.46 -2.80 -5.95
N LEU A 230 5.20 -2.31 -5.95
CA LEU A 230 4.16 -2.69 -6.89
C LEU A 230 3.88 -1.48 -7.79
N VAL A 231 4.04 -1.66 -9.11
CA VAL A 231 3.84 -0.59 -10.10
C VAL A 231 2.75 -0.99 -11.09
N THR A 232 1.84 -0.08 -11.41
CA THR A 232 0.83 -0.26 -12.46
C THR A 232 0.56 1.04 -13.21
N ASP A 233 0.29 0.93 -14.51
CA ASP A 233 -0.17 2.05 -15.32
C ASP A 233 -1.70 2.15 -15.24
N LEU A 234 -2.20 3.32 -14.89
CA LEU A 234 -3.62 3.64 -14.79
C LEU A 234 -4.09 4.24 -16.11
N MET A 235 -4.85 3.47 -16.88
CA MET A 235 -5.38 3.93 -18.17
C MET A 235 -6.60 4.81 -17.96
N ALA A 236 -6.83 5.77 -18.87
CA ALA A 236 -8.11 6.46 -18.93
C ALA A 236 -9.24 5.44 -19.13
N ALA A 237 -10.40 5.69 -18.51
CA ALA A 237 -11.59 4.92 -18.79
C ALA A 237 -11.88 5.05 -20.30
N THR A 238 -11.93 3.92 -21.01
CA THR A 238 -12.37 3.93 -22.40
C THR A 238 -13.85 4.32 -22.39
N THR A 239 -14.13 5.56 -22.75
CA THR A 239 -15.51 5.96 -23.04
C THR A 239 -15.97 5.09 -24.21
N ALA A 240 -16.87 4.16 -23.96
CA ALA A 240 -17.56 3.46 -25.04
C ALA A 240 -18.19 4.54 -25.95
N LEU A 241 -17.80 4.54 -27.22
CA LEU A 241 -18.47 5.39 -28.20
C LEU A 241 -19.97 5.04 -28.14
N PRO A 242 -20.87 6.03 -28.10
CA PRO A 242 -22.29 5.76 -28.19
C PRO A 242 -22.54 4.93 -29.46
N GLU A 243 -23.31 3.87 -29.36
CA GLU A 243 -23.71 3.09 -30.52
C GLU A 243 -24.36 4.03 -31.55
N PRO A 244 -24.03 3.87 -32.84
CA PRO A 244 -24.66 4.69 -33.88
C PRO A 244 -26.18 4.48 -33.81
N ILE A 245 -26.94 5.57 -33.71
CA ILE A 245 -28.39 5.58 -33.73
C ILE A 245 -28.82 4.90 -35.06
N PRO A 246 -29.63 3.82 -35.02
CA PRO A 246 -30.07 3.23 -36.25
C PRO A 246 -30.88 4.26 -37.03
N THR A 247 -30.42 4.63 -38.21
CA THR A 247 -31.15 5.45 -39.16
C THR A 247 -32.31 4.63 -39.68
N ALA A 248 -33.53 5.12 -39.41
CA ALA A 248 -34.78 4.57 -39.95
C ALA A 248 -34.93 4.84 -41.43
#